data_3d1966934e8d471d99e751955285d339
#
_entry.id   3d1966934e8d471d99e751955285d339
#
_cell.length_a   1.000
_cell.length_b   1.000
_cell.length_c   1.000
_cell.angle_alpha   90.00
_cell.angle_beta   90.00
_cell.angle_gamma   90.00
#
_symmetry.space_group_name_H-M   'P 1'
#
loop_
_entity.id
_entity.type
_entity.pdbx_description
1 polymer ?
#
loop_
_entity_poly.entity_id
_entity_poly.type
_entity_poly.pdbx_seq_one_letter_code
_entity_poly.pdbx_strand_id
1 'polypeptide(L)'
;MRKIVLILTLMLFACEQDTKEKLVVYQSPTCGCCSGWVTNMEQNGFNVESIKTNDMYSAKVKAGIDVTLQSCHTGFIDGYFIEGHVPHDAITKLLSEKPNIKGITVPGMPAGINVPGMEVTNERAKFDVLAVNTDGSTFIWKQYE
;
A
#
# COMPACT_ATOMS: atom_id res chain seq x y z
N MET A 1 -0.90 42.12 53.21
CA MET A 1 -1.69 40.92 52.83
C MET A 1 -1.48 40.64 51.33
N ARG A 2 -0.61 39.69 51.03
CA ARG A 2 -0.17 39.38 49.65
C ARG A 2 -1.01 38.18 49.14
N LYS A 3 -1.91 38.43 48.19
CA LYS A 3 -2.74 37.38 47.58
C LYS A 3 -1.91 36.62 46.56
N ILE A 4 -1.62 35.36 46.84
CA ILE A 4 -0.98 34.42 45.90
C ILE A 4 -2.09 33.87 45.00
N VAL A 5 -2.06 34.24 43.70
CA VAL A 5 -2.93 33.64 42.67
C VAL A 5 -2.22 32.40 42.13
N LEU A 6 -2.75 31.22 42.47
CA LEU A 6 -2.29 29.94 41.96
C LEU A 6 -2.89 29.72 40.56
N ILE A 7 -2.09 29.92 39.52
CA ILE A 7 -2.50 29.60 38.14
C ILE A 7 -2.33 28.08 37.93
N LEU A 8 -3.45 27.37 37.94
CA LEU A 8 -3.52 25.94 37.64
C LEU A 8 -3.47 25.78 36.11
N THR A 9 -2.28 25.49 35.57
CA THR A 9 -2.09 25.19 34.11
C THR A 9 -2.63 23.79 33.83
N LEU A 10 -3.82 23.71 33.22
CA LEU A 10 -4.40 22.47 32.73
C LEU A 10 -3.60 22.05 31.45
N MET A 11 -2.71 21.08 31.60
CA MET A 11 -2.11 20.42 30.45
C MET A 11 -3.16 19.50 29.78
N LEU A 12 -3.73 19.96 28.68
CA LEU A 12 -4.52 19.11 27.80
C LEU A 12 -3.56 18.19 27.08
N PHE A 13 -3.41 16.95 27.53
CA PHE A 13 -2.86 15.87 26.75
C PHE A 13 -3.86 15.59 25.61
N ALA A 14 -3.62 16.18 24.43
CA ALA A 14 -4.25 15.72 23.22
C ALA A 14 -3.75 14.29 22.97
N CYS A 15 -4.62 13.31 23.18
CA CYS A 15 -4.39 11.93 22.72
C CYS A 15 -4.48 11.99 21.20
N GLU A 16 -3.33 12.07 20.53
CA GLU A 16 -3.22 11.90 19.07
C GLU A 16 -3.61 10.45 18.79
N GLN A 17 -4.84 10.23 18.35
CA GLN A 17 -5.25 8.94 17.83
C GLN A 17 -4.44 8.73 16.54
N ASP A 18 -3.43 7.88 16.61
CA ASP A 18 -2.70 7.34 15.47
C ASP A 18 -3.66 6.46 14.64
N THR A 19 -4.54 7.10 13.88
CA THR A 19 -5.43 6.43 12.94
C THR A 19 -4.57 6.08 11.72
N LYS A 20 -3.93 4.90 11.77
CA LYS A 20 -3.21 4.37 10.60
C LYS A 20 -4.14 4.43 9.39
N GLU A 21 -3.68 5.08 8.33
CA GLU A 21 -4.39 5.16 7.05
C GLU A 21 -4.83 3.76 6.61
N LYS A 22 -6.08 3.66 6.15
CA LYS A 22 -6.67 2.40 5.74
C LYS A 22 -6.22 2.04 4.32
N LEU A 23 -5.66 0.84 4.16
CA LEU A 23 -5.35 0.24 2.87
C LEU A 23 -6.59 -0.51 2.36
N VAL A 24 -7.32 0.07 1.41
CA VAL A 24 -8.51 -0.54 0.78
C VAL A 24 -8.08 -1.33 -0.44
N VAL A 25 -8.33 -2.65 -0.46
CA VAL A 25 -7.85 -3.58 -1.50
C VAL A 25 -9.02 -4.20 -2.24
N TYR A 26 -9.08 -3.99 -3.54
CA TYR A 26 -10.01 -4.65 -4.46
C TYR A 26 -9.34 -5.88 -5.04
N GLN A 27 -9.97 -7.05 -4.90
CA GLN A 27 -9.45 -8.31 -5.41
C GLN A 27 -10.56 -9.25 -5.85
N SER A 28 -10.25 -10.18 -6.79
CA SER A 28 -11.18 -11.23 -7.19
C SER A 28 -11.52 -12.14 -6.00
N PRO A 29 -12.78 -12.62 -5.87
CA PRO A 29 -13.18 -13.56 -4.82
C PRO A 29 -12.39 -14.87 -4.82
N THR A 30 -11.87 -15.27 -5.98
CA THR A 30 -11.15 -16.54 -6.19
C THR A 30 -9.64 -16.40 -6.24
N CYS A 31 -9.10 -15.19 -6.05
CA CYS A 31 -7.66 -14.92 -6.10
C CYS A 31 -6.99 -15.30 -4.77
N GLY A 32 -6.40 -16.48 -4.69
CA GLY A 32 -5.71 -16.97 -3.48
C GLY A 32 -4.44 -16.15 -3.17
N CYS A 33 -3.63 -15.84 -4.19
CA CYS A 33 -2.41 -15.03 -4.02
C CYS A 33 -2.71 -13.60 -3.56
N CYS A 34 -3.81 -13.01 -4.04
CA CYS A 34 -4.26 -11.70 -3.56
C CYS A 34 -4.62 -11.73 -2.06
N SER A 35 -5.29 -12.80 -1.62
CA SER A 35 -5.61 -12.99 -0.19
C SER A 35 -4.34 -13.20 0.64
N GLY A 36 -3.34 -13.92 0.11
CA GLY A 36 -2.02 -14.06 0.72
C GLY A 36 -1.30 -12.71 0.87
N TRP A 37 -1.38 -11.84 -0.16
CA TRP A 37 -0.83 -10.50 -0.09
C TRP A 37 -1.51 -9.66 1.00
N VAL A 38 -2.84 -9.68 1.08
CA VAL A 38 -3.61 -9.00 2.15
C VAL A 38 -3.14 -9.45 3.53
N THR A 39 -3.04 -10.77 3.75
CA THR A 39 -2.54 -11.33 5.02
C THR A 39 -1.13 -10.84 5.35
N ASN A 40 -0.24 -10.76 4.34
CA ASN A 40 1.11 -10.23 4.53
C ASN A 40 1.08 -8.75 4.96
N MET A 41 0.23 -7.92 4.35
CA MET A 41 0.07 -6.51 4.74
C MET A 41 -0.42 -6.37 6.18
N GLU A 42 -1.43 -7.16 6.59
CA GLU A 42 -1.94 -7.17 7.96
C GLU A 42 -0.86 -7.58 8.97
N GLN A 43 -0.08 -8.62 8.68
CA GLN A 43 1.04 -9.08 9.50
C GLN A 43 2.15 -8.02 9.65
N ASN A 44 2.30 -7.14 8.66
CA ASN A 44 3.23 -6.01 8.70
C ASN A 44 2.59 -4.72 9.22
N GLY A 45 1.43 -4.82 9.86
CA GLY A 45 0.81 -3.75 10.64
C GLY A 45 0.01 -2.73 9.84
N PHE A 46 -0.36 -3.04 8.58
CA PHE A 46 -1.31 -2.23 7.82
C PHE A 46 -2.75 -2.50 8.31
N ASN A 47 -3.57 -1.45 8.34
CA ASN A 47 -5.00 -1.56 8.54
C ASN A 47 -5.67 -1.84 7.20
N VAL A 48 -5.99 -3.10 6.90
CA VAL A 48 -6.48 -3.50 5.57
C VAL A 48 -7.98 -3.72 5.56
N GLU A 49 -8.65 -3.13 4.56
CA GLU A 49 -10.02 -3.45 4.18
C GLU A 49 -10.01 -4.16 2.82
N SER A 50 -10.35 -5.45 2.81
CA SER A 50 -10.39 -6.27 1.59
C SER A 50 -11.79 -6.34 1.00
N ILE A 51 -11.96 -5.84 -0.24
CA ILE A 51 -13.20 -5.84 -1.00
C ILE A 51 -13.11 -6.89 -2.11
N LYS A 52 -13.90 -7.97 -1.96
CA LYS A 52 -14.01 -9.02 -2.97
C LYS A 52 -14.98 -8.55 -4.08
N THR A 53 -14.51 -8.50 -5.33
CA THR A 53 -15.33 -8.06 -6.48
C THR A 53 -14.96 -8.81 -7.75
N ASN A 54 -15.95 -9.05 -8.61
CA ASN A 54 -15.73 -9.53 -9.96
C ASN A 54 -15.43 -8.39 -10.96
N ASP A 55 -15.63 -7.14 -10.54
CA ASP A 55 -15.34 -5.94 -11.32
C ASP A 55 -13.99 -5.32 -10.89
N MET A 56 -12.91 -5.99 -11.28
CA MET A 56 -11.55 -5.46 -11.07
C MET A 56 -11.22 -4.30 -12.03
N TYR A 57 -11.91 -4.25 -13.17
CA TYR A 57 -11.67 -3.22 -14.18
C TYR A 57 -11.98 -1.82 -13.64
N SER A 58 -13.11 -1.65 -12.96
CA SER A 58 -13.52 -0.35 -12.38
C SER A 58 -12.48 0.21 -11.40
N ALA A 59 -11.87 -0.64 -10.55
CA ALA A 59 -10.82 -0.20 -9.63
C ALA A 59 -9.57 0.32 -10.38
N LYS A 60 -9.15 -0.40 -11.44
CA LYS A 60 -7.97 -0.04 -12.25
C LYS A 60 -8.20 1.22 -13.08
N VAL A 61 -9.40 1.38 -13.65
CA VAL A 61 -9.80 2.59 -14.39
C VAL A 61 -9.85 3.80 -13.46
N LYS A 62 -10.43 3.65 -12.27
CA LYS A 62 -10.46 4.71 -11.25
C LYS A 62 -9.05 5.18 -10.86
N ALA A 63 -8.10 4.25 -10.75
CA ALA A 63 -6.71 4.55 -10.46
C ALA A 63 -5.94 5.13 -11.67
N GLY A 64 -6.50 5.03 -12.90
CA GLY A 64 -5.83 5.45 -14.14
C GLY A 64 -4.56 4.63 -14.42
N ILE A 65 -4.62 3.32 -14.15
CA ILE A 65 -3.48 2.41 -14.32
C ILE A 65 -3.44 1.92 -15.78
N ASP A 66 -2.36 2.22 -16.48
CA ASP A 66 -2.13 1.70 -17.83
C ASP A 66 -2.16 0.16 -17.85
N VAL A 67 -2.70 -0.43 -18.92
CA VAL A 67 -2.85 -1.89 -19.05
C VAL A 67 -1.53 -2.64 -18.92
N THR A 68 -0.43 -2.06 -19.36
CA THR A 68 0.92 -2.64 -19.26
C THR A 68 1.47 -2.67 -17.83
N LEU A 69 0.88 -1.89 -16.93
CA LEU A 69 1.27 -1.77 -15.52
C LEU A 69 0.35 -2.56 -14.58
N GLN A 70 -0.70 -3.19 -15.12
CA GLN A 70 -1.70 -3.90 -14.32
C GLN A 70 -1.21 -5.26 -13.83
N SER A 71 -1.76 -5.65 -12.69
CA SER A 71 -1.58 -6.95 -12.03
C SER A 71 -2.91 -7.48 -11.51
N CYS A 72 -2.92 -8.38 -10.52
CA CYS A 72 -4.12 -9.13 -10.13
C CYS A 72 -5.03 -8.41 -9.13
N HIS A 73 -4.54 -7.43 -8.35
CA HIS A 73 -5.34 -6.66 -7.40
C HIS A 73 -4.88 -5.20 -7.34
N THR A 74 -5.76 -4.34 -6.82
CA THR A 74 -5.52 -2.89 -6.71
C THR A 74 -5.85 -2.42 -5.31
N GLY A 75 -4.89 -1.84 -4.63
CA GLY A 75 -5.05 -1.18 -3.33
C GLY A 75 -5.06 0.34 -3.45
N PHE A 76 -5.64 1.01 -2.43
CA PHE A 76 -5.59 2.47 -2.27
C PHE A 76 -5.24 2.80 -0.83
N ILE A 77 -4.26 3.69 -0.64
CA ILE A 77 -3.83 4.19 0.66
C ILE A 77 -3.28 5.60 0.51
N ASP A 78 -3.69 6.53 1.38
CA ASP A 78 -3.20 7.93 1.44
C ASP A 78 -3.18 8.64 0.06
N GLY A 79 -4.20 8.36 -0.78
CA GLY A 79 -4.32 8.91 -2.14
C GLY A 79 -3.50 8.20 -3.22
N TYR A 80 -2.65 7.25 -2.87
CA TYR A 80 -1.88 6.43 -3.81
C TYR A 80 -2.60 5.15 -4.19
N PHE A 81 -2.42 4.69 -5.42
CA PHE A 81 -2.73 3.30 -5.75
C PHE A 81 -1.53 2.38 -5.48
N ILE A 82 -1.82 1.13 -5.13
CA ILE A 82 -0.87 0.04 -4.97
C ILE A 82 -1.34 -1.10 -5.88
N GLU A 83 -0.61 -1.39 -6.94
CA GLU A 83 -1.01 -2.37 -7.94
C GLU A 83 -0.15 -3.63 -7.86
N GLY A 84 -0.79 -4.79 -7.66
CA GLY A 84 -0.11 -6.08 -7.61
C GLY A 84 0.66 -6.35 -6.32
N HIS A 85 1.58 -7.29 -6.39
CA HIS A 85 2.27 -7.87 -5.23
C HIS A 85 3.41 -6.98 -4.69
N VAL A 86 3.13 -5.70 -4.47
CA VAL A 86 4.08 -4.73 -3.92
C VAL A 86 4.45 -5.12 -2.48
N PRO A 87 5.74 -5.28 -2.14
CA PRO A 87 6.16 -5.56 -0.77
C PRO A 87 5.85 -4.42 0.20
N HIS A 88 5.54 -4.78 1.46
CA HIS A 88 5.14 -3.85 2.51
C HIS A 88 6.15 -2.71 2.75
N ASP A 89 7.43 -3.00 2.64
CA ASP A 89 8.51 -2.02 2.84
C ASP A 89 8.59 -0.97 1.73
N ALA A 90 8.19 -1.32 0.48
CA ALA A 90 8.04 -0.35 -0.61
C ALA A 90 6.85 0.60 -0.36
N ILE A 91 5.76 0.09 0.23
CA ILE A 91 4.59 0.89 0.62
C ILE A 91 4.94 1.78 1.82
N THR A 92 5.65 1.26 2.82
CA THR A 92 6.12 2.04 3.97
C THR A 92 7.01 3.20 3.53
N LYS A 93 7.95 2.96 2.57
CA LYS A 93 8.76 4.01 1.95
C LYS A 93 7.87 5.07 1.28
N LEU A 94 6.85 4.65 0.52
CA LEU A 94 5.92 5.56 -0.17
C LEU A 94 5.20 6.50 0.81
N LEU A 95 4.65 5.94 1.89
CA LEU A 95 3.93 6.69 2.91
C LEU A 95 4.83 7.63 3.73
N SER A 96 6.11 7.26 3.88
CA SER A 96 7.11 8.09 4.55
C SER A 96 7.58 9.27 3.70
N GLU A 97 7.87 9.03 2.41
CA GLU A 97 8.42 10.04 1.52
C GLU A 97 7.37 10.95 0.87
N LYS A 98 6.13 10.47 0.77
CA LYS A 98 4.97 11.19 0.18
C LYS A 98 5.28 11.91 -1.13
N PRO A 99 5.85 11.21 -2.14
CA PRO A 99 6.20 11.83 -3.41
C PRO A 99 4.94 12.24 -4.19
N ASN A 100 5.08 13.20 -5.10
CA ASN A 100 4.00 13.61 -6.00
C ASN A 100 3.87 12.66 -7.20
N ILE A 101 3.33 11.45 -6.94
CA ILE A 101 3.07 10.39 -7.93
C ILE A 101 1.64 9.86 -7.78
N LYS A 102 1.16 9.09 -8.76
CA LYS A 102 -0.16 8.42 -8.67
C LYS A 102 -0.14 7.20 -7.76
N GLY A 103 0.97 6.45 -7.74
CA GLY A 103 1.09 5.22 -6.99
C GLY A 103 2.28 4.38 -7.42
N ILE A 104 2.32 3.14 -6.95
CA ILE A 104 3.38 2.18 -7.25
C ILE A 104 2.80 0.85 -7.72
N THR A 105 3.55 0.13 -8.57
CA THR A 105 3.09 -1.13 -9.17
C THR A 105 4.21 -2.16 -9.26
N VAL A 106 3.81 -3.43 -9.14
CA VAL A 106 4.58 -4.60 -9.60
C VAL A 106 3.80 -5.20 -10.77
N PRO A 107 4.16 -4.86 -12.03
CA PRO A 107 3.46 -5.39 -13.19
C PRO A 107 3.59 -6.91 -13.30
N GLY A 108 2.54 -7.56 -13.78
CA GLY A 108 2.52 -9.01 -13.89
C GLY A 108 2.45 -9.72 -12.53
N MET A 109 3.03 -10.90 -12.42
CA MET A 109 3.03 -11.74 -11.21
C MET A 109 4.39 -12.43 -11.04
N PRO A 110 5.42 -11.73 -10.54
CA PRO A 110 6.65 -12.40 -10.14
C PRO A 110 6.35 -13.40 -9.03
N ALA A 111 7.10 -14.51 -8.97
CA ALA A 111 6.94 -15.54 -7.97
C ALA A 111 8.27 -15.83 -7.28
N GLY A 112 8.27 -15.90 -5.94
CA GLY A 112 9.46 -16.15 -5.14
C GLY A 112 9.24 -15.89 -3.67
N ILE A 113 10.15 -16.37 -2.81
CA ILE A 113 10.05 -16.24 -1.35
C ILE A 113 10.02 -14.77 -0.86
N ASN A 114 10.37 -13.83 -1.71
CA ASN A 114 10.38 -12.38 -1.45
C ASN A 114 9.22 -11.63 -2.11
N VAL A 115 8.24 -12.36 -2.69
CA VAL A 115 7.05 -11.76 -3.31
C VAL A 115 5.82 -12.06 -2.45
N PRO A 116 5.28 -11.08 -1.71
CA PRO A 116 4.17 -11.30 -0.79
C PRO A 116 2.95 -11.93 -1.47
N GLY A 117 2.46 -13.07 -0.98
CA GLY A 117 1.35 -13.82 -1.55
C GLY A 117 1.70 -14.66 -2.78
N MET A 118 2.95 -14.64 -3.23
CA MET A 118 3.47 -15.42 -4.37
C MET A 118 4.71 -16.24 -3.98
N GLU A 119 4.78 -16.68 -2.74
CA GLU A 119 5.86 -17.52 -2.18
C GLU A 119 5.69 -19.00 -2.61
N VAL A 120 5.48 -19.22 -3.93
CA VAL A 120 5.21 -20.54 -4.52
C VAL A 120 6.46 -21.30 -4.95
N THR A 121 7.64 -20.70 -4.78
CA THR A 121 8.95 -21.31 -5.05
C THR A 121 9.89 -21.07 -3.87
N ASN A 122 10.98 -21.84 -3.79
CA ASN A 122 12.03 -21.65 -2.77
C ASN A 122 13.11 -20.65 -3.23
N GLU A 123 12.97 -20.07 -4.41
CA GLU A 123 13.91 -19.11 -4.97
C GLU A 123 13.45 -17.68 -4.75
N ARG A 124 14.40 -16.75 -4.77
CA ARG A 124 14.08 -15.31 -4.77
C ARG A 124 13.77 -14.86 -6.19
N ALA A 125 12.72 -14.06 -6.32
CA ALA A 125 12.42 -13.37 -7.58
C ALA A 125 13.26 -12.10 -7.71
N LYS A 126 13.66 -11.77 -8.94
CA LYS A 126 14.17 -10.46 -9.33
C LYS A 126 13.04 -9.66 -9.99
N PHE A 127 12.71 -8.52 -9.40
CA PHE A 127 11.65 -7.66 -9.93
C PHE A 127 11.79 -6.23 -9.43
N ASP A 128 11.17 -5.31 -10.16
CA ASP A 128 11.12 -3.90 -9.82
C ASP A 128 9.73 -3.51 -9.33
N VAL A 129 9.68 -2.69 -8.31
CA VAL A 129 8.52 -1.85 -8.02
C VAL A 129 8.68 -0.55 -8.79
N LEU A 130 7.70 -0.22 -9.63
CA LEU A 130 7.70 1.00 -10.43
C LEU A 130 6.81 2.06 -9.77
N ALA A 131 7.31 3.29 -9.72
CA ALA A 131 6.49 4.47 -9.42
C ALA A 131 5.85 5.00 -10.71
N VAL A 132 4.61 5.46 -10.62
CA VAL A 132 3.85 6.01 -11.74
C VAL A 132 3.60 7.50 -11.49
N ASN A 133 4.22 8.34 -12.30
CA ASN A 133 4.06 9.79 -12.24
C ASN A 133 2.65 10.25 -12.64
N THR A 134 2.33 11.50 -12.34
CA THR A 134 1.04 12.11 -12.69
C THR A 134 0.80 12.17 -14.20
N ASP A 135 1.85 12.23 -15.01
CA ASP A 135 1.80 12.19 -16.48
C ASP A 135 1.74 10.76 -17.07
N GLY A 136 1.82 9.72 -16.20
CA GLY A 136 1.80 8.31 -16.58
C GLY A 136 3.18 7.72 -16.88
N SER A 137 4.24 8.50 -16.91
CA SER A 137 5.61 7.97 -17.00
C SER A 137 6.00 7.18 -15.75
N THR A 138 6.98 6.28 -15.86
CA THR A 138 7.39 5.41 -14.76
C THR A 138 8.88 5.53 -14.48
N PHE A 139 9.25 5.24 -13.24
CA PHE A 139 10.64 5.05 -12.83
C PHE A 139 10.74 3.95 -11.77
N ILE A 140 11.93 3.39 -11.57
CA ILE A 140 12.16 2.35 -10.56
C ILE A 140 12.06 2.99 -9.17
N TRP A 141 11.07 2.54 -8.39
CA TRP A 141 10.87 2.94 -6.99
C TRP A 141 11.74 2.13 -6.04
N LYS A 142 11.78 0.82 -6.28
CA LYS A 142 12.61 -0.12 -5.51
C LYS A 142 12.88 -1.38 -6.31
N GLN A 143 14.11 -1.92 -6.20
CA GLN A 143 14.51 -3.18 -6.82
C GLN A 143 14.61 -4.29 -5.78
N TYR A 144 14.24 -5.49 -6.18
CA TYR A 144 14.34 -6.71 -5.38
C TYR A 144 15.13 -7.76 -6.15
N GLU A 145 16.11 -8.40 -5.45
CA GLU A 145 17.00 -9.44 -5.97
C GLU A 145 17.00 -10.71 -5.11
#